data_32c1e999e9ea27a0d5327f134b043b97
#
_entry.id   32c1e999e9ea27a0d5327f134b043b97
#
_cell.length_a   1.000
_cell.length_b   1.000
_cell.length_c   1.000
_cell.angle_alpha   90.00
_cell.angle_beta   90.00
_cell.angle_gamma   90.00
#
_symmetry.space_group_name_H-M   'P 1'
#
loop_
_entity.id
_entity.type
_entity.pdbx_description
1 polymer ?
#
loop_
_entity_poly.entity_id
_entity_poly.type
_entity_poly.pdbx_seq_one_letter_code
_entity_poly.pdbx_strand_id
1 'polypeptide(L)'
;MILVTGGTGFLGAHLVYQLSQKQDAVRVLYRSADRFEQVRQVFSFYTDQVEALFQRIEWVQGDITDIYRLNEIMQGVDVVYHVAGLINFEWRQLDRLKKTNIEGTANIVNAALAHNIKKLCYVSSIAAMSTSPQDSDLEESLEPIGVF
;
A
#
# COMPACT_ATOMS: atom_id res chain seq x y z
N MET A 1 -1.36 -5.64 15.02
CA MET A 1 -1.57 -4.36 14.31
C MET A 1 -1.46 -4.57 12.81
N ILE A 2 -2.25 -3.86 12.01
CA ILE A 2 -2.21 -3.88 10.55
C ILE A 2 -1.60 -2.57 10.06
N LEU A 3 -0.62 -2.63 9.15
CA LEU A 3 -0.09 -1.47 8.43
C LEU A 3 -0.64 -1.45 7.01
N VAL A 4 -1.14 -0.30 6.58
CA VAL A 4 -1.54 -0.06 5.19
C VAL A 4 -0.68 1.05 4.61
N THR A 5 0.02 0.78 3.51
CA THR A 5 0.67 1.80 2.69
C THR A 5 -0.23 2.16 1.52
N GLY A 6 -0.20 3.43 1.09
CA GLY A 6 -1.09 3.88 0.03
C GLY A 6 -2.56 4.03 0.45
N GLY A 7 -2.84 4.05 1.77
CA GLY A 7 -4.19 4.18 2.32
C GLY A 7 -4.92 5.48 2.00
N THR A 8 -4.21 6.49 1.50
CA THR A 8 -4.82 7.74 1.00
C THR A 8 -5.11 7.70 -0.50
N GLY A 9 -4.81 6.60 -1.19
CA GLY A 9 -5.21 6.37 -2.58
C GLY A 9 -6.62 5.79 -2.68
N PHE A 10 -7.15 5.70 -3.89
CA PHE A 10 -8.51 5.21 -4.13
C PHE A 10 -8.74 3.81 -3.52
N LEU A 11 -8.01 2.81 -3.98
CA LEU A 11 -8.15 1.43 -3.47
C LEU A 11 -7.80 1.34 -1.98
N GLY A 12 -6.72 2.04 -1.57
CA GLY A 12 -6.26 2.01 -0.18
C GLY A 12 -7.28 2.56 0.81
N ALA A 13 -8.00 3.64 0.48
CA ALA A 13 -9.02 4.21 1.34
C ALA A 13 -10.20 3.24 1.56
N HIS A 14 -10.66 2.54 0.51
CA HIS A 14 -11.68 1.49 0.64
C HIS A 14 -11.19 0.33 1.53
N LEU A 15 -9.94 -0.10 1.35
CA LEU A 15 -9.34 -1.15 2.18
C LEU A 15 -9.26 -0.72 3.64
N VAL A 16 -8.79 0.50 3.92
CA VAL A 16 -8.69 1.05 5.27
C VAL A 16 -10.06 1.08 5.94
N TYR A 17 -11.11 1.49 5.22
CA TYR A 17 -12.47 1.42 5.72
C TYR A 17 -12.83 0.00 6.15
N GLN A 18 -12.66 -1.00 5.28
CA GLN A 18 -13.01 -2.38 5.55
C GLN A 18 -12.25 -2.98 6.75
N LEU A 19 -10.95 -2.67 6.87
CA LEU A 19 -10.12 -3.13 7.98
C LEU A 19 -10.55 -2.50 9.31
N SER A 20 -10.88 -1.21 9.31
CA SER A 20 -11.30 -0.49 10.51
C SER A 20 -12.66 -0.94 11.09
N GLN A 21 -13.48 -1.63 10.28
CA GLN A 21 -14.73 -2.23 10.77
C GLN A 21 -14.49 -3.46 11.67
N LYS A 22 -13.37 -4.16 11.51
CA LYS A 22 -13.06 -5.39 12.23
C LYS A 22 -12.45 -5.18 13.61
N GLN A 23 -12.40 -3.94 14.09
CA GLN A 23 -11.82 -3.54 15.38
C GLN A 23 -10.30 -3.78 15.51
N ASP A 24 -9.63 -4.18 14.45
CA ASP A 24 -8.18 -4.30 14.43
C ASP A 24 -7.53 -2.90 14.50
N ALA A 25 -6.41 -2.80 15.19
CA ALA A 25 -5.62 -1.58 15.18
C ALA A 25 -5.01 -1.39 13.78
N VAL A 26 -5.45 -0.34 13.09
CA VAL A 26 -5.00 -0.01 11.74
C VAL A 26 -4.10 1.21 11.78
N ARG A 27 -2.87 1.03 11.30
CA ARG A 27 -1.89 2.10 11.05
C ARG A 27 -1.84 2.37 9.55
N VAL A 28 -1.89 3.63 9.15
CA VAL A 28 -1.85 4.03 7.74
C VAL A 28 -0.69 4.96 7.49
N LEU A 29 0.23 4.52 6.62
CA LEU A 29 1.32 5.35 6.15
C LEU A 29 0.83 6.31 5.07
N TYR A 30 1.02 7.63 5.29
CA TYR A 30 0.70 8.67 4.33
C TYR A 30 1.89 9.62 4.09
N ARG A 31 2.02 10.16 2.89
CA ARG A 31 3.06 11.14 2.55
C ARG A 31 2.64 12.57 2.85
N SER A 32 1.43 12.93 2.43
CA SER A 32 0.84 14.25 2.59
C SER A 32 -0.60 14.14 3.05
N ALA A 33 -1.02 15.04 3.92
CA ALA A 33 -2.40 15.13 4.41
C ALA A 33 -3.39 15.69 3.37
N ASP A 34 -2.90 16.18 2.22
CA ASP A 34 -3.72 16.79 1.17
C ASP A 34 -4.86 15.90 0.66
N ARG A 35 -4.71 14.58 0.86
CA ARG A 35 -5.70 13.58 0.43
C ARG A 35 -6.64 13.09 1.54
N PHE A 36 -6.52 13.62 2.74
CA PHE A 36 -7.38 13.19 3.86
C PHE A 36 -8.87 13.47 3.59
N GLU A 37 -9.17 14.56 2.89
CA GLU A 37 -10.55 14.86 2.51
C GLU A 37 -11.11 13.82 1.52
N GLN A 38 -10.29 13.35 0.59
CA GLN A 38 -10.67 12.25 -0.32
C GLN A 38 -10.93 10.95 0.43
N VAL A 39 -10.14 10.66 1.49
CA VAL A 39 -10.37 9.48 2.34
C VAL A 39 -11.71 9.61 3.09
N ARG A 40 -12.00 10.79 3.66
CA ARG A 40 -13.31 11.06 4.30
C ARG A 40 -14.46 10.89 3.33
N GLN A 41 -14.30 11.37 2.11
CA GLN A 41 -15.29 11.19 1.05
C GLN A 41 -15.52 9.71 0.72
N VAL A 42 -14.47 8.90 0.64
CA VAL A 42 -14.62 7.45 0.47
C VAL A 42 -15.35 6.82 1.65
N PHE A 43 -15.03 7.21 2.89
CA PHE A 43 -15.71 6.69 4.08
C PHE A 43 -17.19 7.07 4.11
N SER A 44 -17.55 8.27 3.63
CA SER A 44 -18.94 8.73 3.60
C SER A 44 -19.86 7.91 2.68
N PHE A 45 -19.30 7.13 1.73
CA PHE A 45 -20.08 6.17 0.95
C PHE A 45 -20.56 4.98 1.78
N TYR A 46 -19.99 4.75 2.94
CA TYR A 46 -20.25 3.57 3.76
C TYR A 46 -20.86 3.89 5.12
N THR A 47 -20.62 5.07 5.67
CA THR A 47 -21.05 5.43 7.02
C THR A 47 -21.22 6.93 7.20
N ASP A 48 -22.19 7.31 8.06
CA ASP A 48 -22.36 8.69 8.52
C ASP A 48 -21.36 9.06 9.64
N GLN A 49 -20.69 8.05 10.24
CA GLN A 49 -19.73 8.26 11.35
C GLN A 49 -18.29 8.42 10.83
N VAL A 50 -18.11 9.17 9.77
CA VAL A 50 -16.83 9.34 9.06
C VAL A 50 -15.71 9.80 10.00
N GLU A 51 -15.95 10.85 10.77
CA GLU A 51 -14.89 11.44 11.60
C GLU A 51 -14.51 10.54 12.79
N ALA A 52 -15.48 9.89 13.42
CA ALA A 52 -15.22 8.93 14.48
C ALA A 52 -14.36 7.76 13.99
N LEU A 53 -14.61 7.27 12.77
CA LEU A 53 -13.83 6.24 12.15
C LEU A 53 -12.43 6.73 11.77
N PHE A 54 -12.34 7.92 11.17
CA PHE A 54 -11.06 8.52 10.77
C PHE A 54 -10.12 8.71 11.97
N GLN A 55 -10.65 9.14 13.13
CA GLN A 55 -9.88 9.34 14.36
C GLN A 55 -9.42 8.04 15.03
N ARG A 56 -10.04 6.92 14.74
CA ARG A 56 -9.62 5.60 15.28
C ARG A 56 -8.39 5.04 14.56
N ILE A 57 -8.07 5.55 13.38
CA ILE A 57 -6.95 5.09 12.57
C ILE A 57 -5.67 5.81 13.03
N GLU A 58 -4.60 5.05 13.20
CA GLU A 58 -3.28 5.61 13.48
C GLU A 58 -2.63 6.10 12.17
N TRP A 59 -2.75 7.39 11.91
CA TRP A 59 -2.14 8.03 10.74
C TRP A 59 -0.69 8.36 11.01
N VAL A 60 0.25 7.78 10.27
CA VAL A 60 1.70 8.03 10.40
C VAL A 60 2.26 8.62 9.12
N GLN A 61 2.95 9.74 9.25
CA GLN A 61 3.58 10.38 8.11
C GLN A 61 4.93 9.73 7.80
N GLY A 62 5.18 9.48 6.50
CA GLY A 62 6.43 8.94 5.99
C GLY A 62 6.35 8.60 4.50
N ASP A 63 7.47 8.18 3.95
CA ASP A 63 7.59 7.71 2.58
C ASP A 63 8.14 6.27 2.56
N ILE A 64 7.67 5.44 1.63
CA ILE A 64 8.16 4.06 1.47
C ILE A 64 9.62 4.00 1.01
N THR A 65 10.19 5.12 0.57
CA THR A 65 11.60 5.23 0.21
C THR A 65 12.49 5.64 1.40
N ASP A 66 11.90 5.96 2.55
CA ASP A 66 12.63 6.29 3.79
C ASP A 66 12.75 5.05 4.69
N ILE A 67 13.89 4.35 4.58
CA ILE A 67 14.16 3.10 5.28
C ILE A 67 14.14 3.29 6.81
N TYR A 68 14.68 4.42 7.32
CA TYR A 68 14.69 4.67 8.75
C TYR A 68 13.30 4.85 9.30
N ARG A 69 12.48 5.63 8.61
CA ARG A 69 11.09 5.86 8.98
C ARG A 69 10.25 4.59 8.89
N LEU A 70 10.49 3.74 7.88
CA LEU A 70 9.83 2.44 7.77
C LEU A 70 10.13 1.51 8.95
N ASN A 71 11.38 1.46 9.43
CA ASN A 71 11.74 0.67 10.59
C ASN A 71 10.98 1.09 11.86
N GLU A 72 10.76 2.39 12.06
CA GLU A 72 9.94 2.88 13.16
C GLU A 72 8.46 2.48 12.99
N ILE A 73 7.94 2.66 11.78
CA ILE A 73 6.52 2.40 11.46
C ILE A 73 6.17 0.92 11.53
N MET A 74 7.12 0.02 11.24
CA MET A 74 6.92 -1.44 11.31
C MET A 74 6.86 -1.99 12.75
N GLN A 75 7.22 -1.21 13.76
CA GLN A 75 7.17 -1.68 15.14
C GLN A 75 5.74 -2.06 15.56
N GLY A 76 5.60 -3.28 16.08
CA GLY A 76 4.32 -3.82 16.54
C GLY A 76 3.32 -4.17 15.45
N VAL A 77 3.74 -4.16 14.18
CA VAL A 77 2.92 -4.58 13.03
C VAL A 77 2.98 -6.09 12.87
N ASP A 78 1.85 -6.72 12.59
CA ASP A 78 1.74 -8.16 12.30
C ASP A 78 1.45 -8.43 10.83
N VAL A 79 0.72 -7.53 10.17
CA VAL A 79 0.27 -7.67 8.78
C VAL A 79 0.49 -6.38 8.03
N VAL A 80 1.02 -6.46 6.83
CA VAL A 80 1.21 -5.32 5.92
C VAL A 80 0.33 -5.49 4.68
N TYR A 81 -0.45 -4.46 4.37
CA TYR A 81 -1.09 -4.28 3.06
C TYR A 81 -0.33 -3.19 2.30
N HIS A 82 0.45 -3.61 1.31
CA HIS A 82 1.21 -2.69 0.48
C HIS A 82 0.42 -2.35 -0.78
N VAL A 83 -0.30 -1.22 -0.71
CA VAL A 83 -1.15 -0.68 -1.79
C VAL A 83 -0.50 0.55 -2.44
N ALA A 84 0.56 1.08 -1.81
CA ALA A 84 1.28 2.22 -2.35
C ALA A 84 1.90 1.86 -3.71
N GLY A 85 1.61 2.68 -4.69
CA GLY A 85 2.18 2.61 -6.02
C GLY A 85 1.95 3.93 -6.75
N LEU A 86 2.78 4.20 -7.73
CA LEU A 86 2.67 5.36 -8.60
C LEU A 86 2.33 4.89 -10.01
N ILE A 87 1.28 5.45 -10.61
CA ILE A 87 0.94 5.25 -12.02
C ILE A 87 1.17 6.58 -12.73
N ASN A 88 2.03 6.57 -13.72
CA ASN A 88 2.26 7.71 -14.59
C ASN A 88 2.73 7.21 -15.96
N PHE A 89 2.20 7.78 -17.04
CA PHE A 89 2.56 7.41 -18.42
C PHE A 89 3.54 8.40 -19.06
N GLU A 90 3.97 9.41 -18.32
CA GLU A 90 4.97 10.35 -18.80
C GLU A 90 6.38 9.78 -18.60
N TRP A 91 7.12 9.62 -19.70
CA TRP A 91 8.48 9.10 -19.66
C TRP A 91 9.44 9.92 -18.76
N ARG A 92 9.18 11.22 -18.59
CA ARG A 92 9.94 12.10 -17.68
C ARG A 92 9.80 11.73 -16.20
N GLN A 93 8.79 10.95 -15.86
CA GLN A 93 8.53 10.50 -14.49
C GLN A 93 9.05 9.07 -14.23
N LEU A 94 9.78 8.48 -15.19
CA LEU A 94 10.24 7.09 -15.10
C LEU A 94 11.11 6.83 -13.86
N ASP A 95 12.03 7.75 -13.55
CA ASP A 95 12.89 7.61 -12.36
C ASP A 95 12.09 7.65 -11.06
N ARG A 96 11.08 8.51 -11.02
CA ARG A 96 10.17 8.57 -9.87
C ARG A 96 9.31 7.32 -9.75
N LEU A 97 8.86 6.77 -10.87
CA LEU A 97 8.15 5.49 -10.94
C LEU A 97 9.03 4.36 -10.40
N LYS A 98 10.26 4.23 -10.89
CA LYS A 98 11.22 3.21 -10.44
C LYS A 98 11.50 3.35 -8.96
N LYS A 99 11.80 4.56 -8.50
CA LYS A 99 12.07 4.84 -7.09
C LYS A 99 10.89 4.44 -6.19
N THR A 100 9.65 4.78 -6.58
CA THR A 100 8.48 4.47 -5.78
C THR A 100 8.11 2.99 -5.87
N ASN A 101 7.99 2.43 -7.09
CA ASN A 101 7.40 1.11 -7.28
C ASN A 101 8.42 -0.03 -7.11
N ILE A 102 9.71 0.20 -7.39
CA ILE A 102 10.75 -0.81 -7.23
C ILE A 102 11.44 -0.64 -5.87
N GLU A 103 12.11 0.48 -5.66
CA GLU A 103 12.88 0.68 -4.42
C GLU A 103 11.96 0.75 -3.20
N GLY A 104 10.84 1.50 -3.29
CA GLY A 104 9.86 1.60 -2.21
C GLY A 104 9.25 0.25 -1.85
N THR A 105 8.90 -0.58 -2.83
CA THR A 105 8.38 -1.94 -2.59
C THR A 105 9.46 -2.84 -1.97
N ALA A 106 10.69 -2.79 -2.48
CA ALA A 106 11.81 -3.53 -1.90
C ALA A 106 12.06 -3.13 -0.43
N ASN A 107 11.99 -1.85 -0.11
CA ASN A 107 12.11 -1.36 1.27
C ASN A 107 11.01 -1.91 2.18
N ILE A 108 9.76 -1.94 1.70
CA ILE A 108 8.64 -2.52 2.46
C ILE A 108 8.88 -4.01 2.72
N VAL A 109 9.30 -4.78 1.71
CA VAL A 109 9.60 -6.22 1.85
C VAL A 109 10.75 -6.44 2.84
N ASN A 110 11.84 -5.69 2.70
CA ASN A 110 13.00 -5.80 3.58
C ASN A 110 12.65 -5.43 5.04
N ALA A 111 11.89 -4.35 5.24
CA ALA A 111 11.42 -3.96 6.56
C ALA A 111 10.46 -5.02 7.15
N ALA A 112 9.58 -5.60 6.35
CA ALA A 112 8.69 -6.68 6.77
C ALA A 112 9.47 -7.92 7.23
N LEU A 113 10.52 -8.31 6.50
CA LEU A 113 11.42 -9.41 6.88
C LEU A 113 12.17 -9.10 8.18
N ALA A 114 12.77 -7.90 8.29
CA ALA A 114 13.52 -7.48 9.46
C ALA A 114 12.68 -7.46 10.74
N HIS A 115 11.39 -7.14 10.63
CA HIS A 115 10.44 -7.08 11.75
C HIS A 115 9.62 -8.36 11.93
N ASN A 116 9.92 -9.45 11.21
CA ASN A 116 9.21 -10.73 11.28
C ASN A 116 7.69 -10.58 11.07
N ILE A 117 7.28 -9.76 10.12
CA ILE A 117 5.88 -9.55 9.77
C ILE A 117 5.26 -10.88 9.33
N LYS A 118 4.11 -11.25 9.89
CA LYS A 118 3.46 -12.55 9.66
C LYS A 118 2.90 -12.70 8.25
N LYS A 119 2.38 -11.60 7.68
CA LYS A 119 1.78 -11.57 6.34
C LYS A 119 2.02 -10.24 5.65
N LEU A 120 2.41 -10.31 4.39
CA LEU A 120 2.46 -9.16 3.50
C LEU A 120 1.57 -9.43 2.29
N CYS A 121 0.62 -8.53 2.05
CA CYS A 121 -0.22 -8.52 0.87
C CYS A 121 0.21 -7.35 -0.01
N TYR A 122 0.61 -7.62 -1.24
CA TYR A 122 1.04 -6.61 -2.20
C TYR A 122 0.05 -6.49 -3.35
N VAL A 123 -0.36 -5.27 -3.66
CA VAL A 123 -1.19 -4.97 -4.82
C VAL A 123 -0.28 -4.70 -6.01
N SER A 124 -0.16 -5.70 -6.86
CA SER A 124 0.60 -5.64 -8.10
C SER A 124 -0.27 -5.14 -9.28
N SER A 125 0.23 -5.28 -10.48
CA SER A 125 -0.47 -4.93 -11.72
C SER A 125 -0.33 -6.08 -12.72
N ILE A 126 -1.34 -6.26 -13.56
CA ILE A 126 -1.23 -7.16 -14.72
C ILE A 126 -0.07 -6.79 -15.64
N ALA A 127 0.34 -5.52 -15.65
CA ALA A 127 1.51 -5.08 -16.42
C ALA A 127 2.84 -5.63 -15.88
N ALA A 128 2.87 -6.17 -14.66
CA ALA A 128 4.04 -6.86 -14.10
C ALA A 128 4.11 -8.34 -14.48
N MET A 129 3.07 -8.87 -15.14
CA MET A 129 3.04 -10.25 -15.61
C MET A 129 3.60 -10.31 -17.04
N SER A 130 4.44 -11.31 -17.33
CA SER A 130 4.91 -11.55 -18.69
C SER A 130 3.77 -12.07 -19.55
N THR A 131 3.55 -11.41 -20.68
CA THR A 131 2.81 -12.03 -21.78
C THR A 131 3.84 -12.68 -22.71
N SER A 132 4.03 -13.99 -22.60
CA SER A 132 4.69 -14.74 -23.66
C SER A 132 3.81 -14.65 -24.90
N PRO A 133 4.38 -14.39 -26.10
CA PRO A 133 3.61 -14.37 -27.35
C PRO A 133 2.92 -15.72 -27.67
N GLN A 134 3.22 -16.78 -26.91
CA GLN A 134 2.70 -18.13 -27.10
C GLN A 134 1.57 -18.50 -26.12
N ASP A 135 1.32 -17.69 -25.09
CA ASP A 135 0.27 -17.97 -24.11
C ASP A 135 -0.98 -17.18 -24.46
N SER A 136 -1.85 -17.76 -25.26
CA SER A 136 -3.20 -17.24 -25.53
C SER A 136 -4.16 -17.44 -24.36
N ASP A 137 -3.79 -18.25 -23.36
CA ASP A 137 -4.56 -18.53 -22.17
C ASP A 137 -3.78 -18.05 -20.95
N LEU A 138 -4.25 -16.96 -20.33
CA LEU A 138 -3.77 -16.48 -19.04
C LEU A 138 -4.21 -17.47 -17.95
N GLU A 139 -3.42 -18.49 -17.71
CA GLU A 139 -3.58 -19.29 -16.50
C GLU A 139 -3.01 -18.52 -15.30
N GLU A 140 -3.67 -18.64 -14.14
CA GLU A 140 -3.28 -18.02 -12.86
C GLU A 140 -1.89 -18.45 -12.34
N SER A 141 -1.16 -19.26 -13.10
CA SER A 141 0.15 -19.82 -12.76
C SER A 141 1.35 -18.99 -13.24
N LEU A 142 1.14 -17.80 -13.79
CA LEU A 142 2.23 -16.95 -14.26
C LEU A 142 3.07 -16.45 -13.08
N GLU A 143 4.32 -16.88 -13.03
CA GLU A 143 5.27 -16.36 -12.07
C GLU A 143 5.52 -14.86 -12.32
N PRO A 144 5.51 -14.02 -11.29
CA PRO A 144 5.77 -12.60 -11.45
C PRO A 144 7.20 -12.37 -11.98
N ILE A 145 7.32 -11.58 -13.02
CA ILE A 145 8.62 -11.08 -13.47
C ILE A 145 9.05 -9.98 -12.50
N GLY A 146 9.62 -10.34 -11.43
CA GLY A 146 10.20 -9.43 -10.47
C GLY A 146 11.49 -10.02 -9.95
N VAL A 147 12.59 -9.51 -10.43
CA VAL A 147 13.86 -9.67 -9.71
C VAL A 147 13.89 -8.55 -8.69
N PHE A 148 13.74 -8.90 -7.45
CA PHE A 148 13.89 -8.01 -6.31
C PHE A 148 15.36 -7.95 -5.86
#